data_32eaa267c1954cb970cbd10e21a67c28
#
_entry.id   32eaa267c1954cb970cbd10e21a67c28
#
_cell.length_a   1.000
_cell.length_b   1.000
_cell.length_c   1.000
_cell.angle_alpha   90.00
_cell.angle_beta   90.00
_cell.angle_gamma   90.00
#
_symmetry.space_group_name_H-M   'P 1'
#
loop_
_entity.id
_entity.type
_entity.pdbx_description
1 polymer ?
#
loop_
_entity_poly.entity_id
_entity_poly.type
_entity_poly.pdbx_seq_one_letter_code
_entity_poly.pdbx_strand_id
1 'polypeptide(L)'
;RELELRGLAVPGSVRTYALGEMGLWWPDGPDALDLEKLAELPAGQVCIANPAVAPYGDAAIAVLSAGSIDADWLDGLIRVDNVNLVTGWVATGQARAGFVARSAMITAKRRGEILFGTDDIVWLKAHPPIAQAMAVITRAADNPAAAFWARQLGTGPIQSLLERDGYRIPQVDQ
;
A
#
# COMPACT_ATOMS: atom_id res chain seq x y z
N ARG A 1 -13.07 -12.31 3.56
CA ARG A 1 -13.39 -13.75 3.71
C ARG A 1 -13.45 -14.14 5.19
N GLU A 2 -12.43 -13.80 6.00
CA GLU A 2 -12.44 -14.12 7.45
C GLU A 2 -13.70 -13.62 8.17
N LEU A 3 -14.15 -12.39 7.88
CA LEU A 3 -15.38 -11.84 8.47
C LEU A 3 -16.62 -12.63 8.07
N GLU A 4 -16.69 -13.15 6.84
CA GLU A 4 -17.81 -13.99 6.39
C GLU A 4 -17.79 -15.35 7.09
N LEU A 5 -16.61 -16.00 7.20
CA LEU A 5 -16.47 -17.27 7.90
C LEU A 5 -16.87 -17.16 9.38
N ARG A 6 -16.66 -16.01 10.00
CA ARG A 6 -17.06 -15.72 11.39
C ARG A 6 -18.51 -15.23 11.53
N GLY A 7 -19.27 -15.13 10.44
CA GLY A 7 -20.63 -14.59 10.45
C GLY A 7 -20.73 -13.09 10.76
N LEU A 8 -19.62 -12.35 10.65
CA LEU A 8 -19.54 -10.91 10.94
C LEU A 8 -19.80 -10.04 9.71
N ALA A 9 -19.78 -10.63 8.52
CA ALA A 9 -20.12 -9.97 7.26
C ALA A 9 -21.21 -10.76 6.53
N VAL A 10 -22.04 -10.04 5.79
CA VAL A 10 -23.08 -10.63 4.92
C VAL A 10 -22.40 -11.49 3.85
N PRO A 11 -22.80 -12.75 3.70
CA PRO A 11 -22.22 -13.64 2.70
C PRO A 11 -22.26 -13.04 1.28
N GLY A 12 -21.14 -13.11 0.55
CA GLY A 12 -21.00 -12.54 -0.79
C GLY A 12 -20.88 -11.01 -0.86
N SER A 13 -20.81 -10.32 0.28
CA SER A 13 -20.66 -8.86 0.31
C SER A 13 -19.21 -8.39 0.23
N VAL A 14 -18.24 -9.28 0.42
CA VAL A 14 -16.81 -8.95 0.29
C VAL A 14 -16.47 -8.67 -1.17
N ARG A 15 -16.00 -7.46 -1.45
CA ARG A 15 -15.59 -7.05 -2.81
C ARG A 15 -14.30 -6.25 -2.76
N THR A 16 -13.37 -6.55 -3.66
CA THR A 16 -12.23 -5.68 -3.91
C THR A 16 -12.69 -4.51 -4.76
N TYR A 17 -12.53 -3.29 -4.27
CA TYR A 17 -12.95 -2.07 -4.97
C TYR A 17 -11.77 -1.29 -5.56
N ALA A 18 -10.54 -1.53 -5.07
CA ALA A 18 -9.33 -0.90 -5.56
C ALA A 18 -8.10 -1.79 -5.29
N LEU A 19 -7.03 -1.53 -6.03
CA LEU A 19 -5.71 -2.12 -5.82
C LEU A 19 -4.73 -1.00 -5.47
N GLY A 20 -4.01 -1.17 -4.35
CA GLY A 20 -2.95 -0.25 -3.95
C GLY A 20 -1.74 -0.35 -4.88
N GLU A 21 -1.06 0.76 -5.10
CA GLU A 21 0.23 0.82 -5.77
C GLU A 21 1.33 1.13 -4.77
N MET A 22 2.46 0.46 -4.93
CA MET A 22 3.61 0.59 -4.04
C MET A 22 4.82 1.13 -4.81
N GLY A 23 5.61 1.98 -4.16
CA GLY A 23 6.88 2.48 -4.68
C GLY A 23 7.99 2.42 -3.63
N LEU A 24 9.22 2.39 -4.10
CA LEU A 24 10.40 2.66 -3.29
C LEU A 24 10.70 4.16 -3.34
N TRP A 25 10.67 4.82 -2.20
CA TRP A 25 11.01 6.23 -2.05
C TRP A 25 12.35 6.37 -1.32
N TRP A 26 13.28 7.06 -1.96
CA TRP A 26 14.62 7.34 -1.43
C TRP A 26 15.06 8.73 -1.88
N PRO A 27 14.75 9.80 -1.11
CA PRO A 27 14.98 11.19 -1.50
C PRO A 27 16.41 11.53 -1.90
N ASP A 28 17.39 10.96 -1.18
CA ASP A 28 18.83 11.19 -1.42
C ASP A 28 19.48 9.98 -2.12
N GLY A 29 18.67 9.19 -2.83
CA GLY A 29 19.11 7.98 -3.51
C GLY A 29 19.81 8.27 -4.84
N PRO A 30 20.40 7.25 -5.45
CA PRO A 30 21.01 7.37 -6.76
C PRO A 30 19.95 7.61 -7.85
N ASP A 31 20.33 8.25 -8.97
CA ASP A 31 19.45 8.57 -10.10
C ASP A 31 18.69 7.35 -10.67
N ALA A 32 19.27 6.16 -10.58
CA ALA A 32 18.63 4.91 -10.95
C ALA A 32 18.42 4.06 -9.67
N LEU A 33 17.23 4.15 -9.09
CA LEU A 33 16.84 3.35 -7.93
C LEU A 33 16.54 1.91 -8.38
N ASP A 34 17.20 0.94 -7.74
CA ASP A 34 16.91 -0.49 -7.86
C ASP A 34 17.09 -1.20 -6.51
N LEU A 35 16.70 -2.46 -6.46
CA LEU A 35 16.78 -3.25 -5.23
C LEU A 35 18.22 -3.62 -4.85
N GLU A 36 19.12 -3.75 -5.82
CA GLU A 36 20.54 -4.06 -5.56
C GLU A 36 21.19 -2.89 -4.82
N LYS A 37 21.00 -1.66 -5.32
CA LYS A 37 21.49 -0.45 -4.65
C LYS A 37 20.84 -0.22 -3.28
N LEU A 38 19.55 -0.57 -3.13
CA LEU A 38 18.89 -0.50 -1.85
C LEU A 38 19.57 -1.42 -0.82
N ALA A 39 20.00 -2.62 -1.24
CA ALA A 39 20.69 -3.58 -0.38
C ALA A 39 22.09 -3.14 0.07
N GLU A 40 22.68 -2.13 -0.58
CA GLU A 40 23.93 -1.51 -0.13
C GLU A 40 23.74 -0.64 1.12
N LEU A 41 22.50 -0.19 1.38
CA LEU A 41 22.18 0.50 2.64
C LEU A 41 22.16 -0.49 3.80
N PRO A 42 22.59 -0.06 5.00
CA PRO A 42 22.25 -0.79 6.22
C PRO A 42 20.73 -0.98 6.33
N ALA A 43 20.27 -2.18 6.59
CA ALA A 43 18.84 -2.50 6.66
C ALA A 43 18.08 -1.61 7.66
N GLY A 44 18.71 -1.25 8.79
CA GLY A 44 18.17 -0.30 9.77
C GLY A 44 18.01 1.15 9.28
N GLN A 45 18.24 1.42 8.01
CA GLN A 45 17.96 2.71 7.34
C GLN A 45 16.80 2.60 6.34
N VAL A 46 16.25 1.40 6.15
CA VAL A 46 15.13 1.14 5.22
C VAL A 46 13.89 0.78 6.01
N CYS A 47 12.79 1.47 5.72
CA CYS A 47 11.52 1.33 6.45
C CYS A 47 10.45 0.65 5.59
N ILE A 48 9.74 -0.31 6.20
CA ILE A 48 8.57 -0.95 5.63
C ILE A 48 7.39 -0.93 6.62
N ALA A 49 6.18 -1.08 6.15
CA ALA A 49 5.07 -1.41 7.02
C ALA A 49 5.27 -2.83 7.59
N ASN A 50 4.79 -3.08 8.81
CA ASN A 50 4.93 -4.40 9.43
C ASN A 50 4.14 -5.47 8.65
N PRO A 51 4.80 -6.48 8.05
CA PRO A 51 4.15 -7.49 7.23
C PRO A 51 3.11 -8.33 7.99
N ALA A 52 3.24 -8.47 9.30
CA ALA A 52 2.29 -9.24 10.11
C ALA A 52 0.89 -8.60 10.18
N VAL A 53 0.76 -7.29 9.92
CA VAL A 53 -0.49 -6.54 10.09
C VAL A 53 -0.82 -5.61 8.92
N ALA A 54 0.09 -5.41 7.98
CA ALA A 54 -0.07 -4.46 6.89
C ALA A 54 0.24 -5.10 5.52
N PRO A 55 -0.73 -5.16 4.59
CA PRO A 55 -0.54 -5.76 3.27
C PRO A 55 0.59 -5.12 2.43
N TYR A 56 0.87 -3.84 2.63
CA TYR A 56 2.02 -3.17 1.99
C TYR A 56 3.36 -3.72 2.49
N GLY A 57 3.44 -4.10 3.76
CA GLY A 57 4.64 -4.71 4.33
C GLY A 57 4.88 -6.11 3.77
N ASP A 58 3.81 -6.92 3.67
CA ASP A 58 3.87 -8.25 3.06
C ASP A 58 4.31 -8.15 1.58
N ALA A 59 3.73 -7.22 0.83
CA ALA A 59 4.13 -6.94 -0.56
C ALA A 59 5.59 -6.48 -0.68
N ALA A 60 6.08 -5.64 0.25
CA ALA A 60 7.46 -5.18 0.26
C ALA A 60 8.43 -6.35 0.49
N ILE A 61 8.16 -7.20 1.49
CA ILE A 61 8.97 -8.41 1.74
C ILE A 61 8.96 -9.34 0.52
N ALA A 62 7.81 -9.54 -0.13
CA ALA A 62 7.72 -10.37 -1.33
C ALA A 62 8.60 -9.84 -2.49
N VAL A 63 8.61 -8.52 -2.70
CA VAL A 63 9.45 -7.87 -3.72
C VAL A 63 10.95 -8.01 -3.39
N LEU A 64 11.33 -7.74 -2.14
CA LEU A 64 12.72 -7.85 -1.68
C LEU A 64 13.23 -9.29 -1.77
N SER A 65 12.43 -10.25 -1.36
CA SER A 65 12.78 -11.68 -1.44
C SER A 65 12.91 -12.15 -2.90
N ALA A 66 12.06 -11.67 -3.81
CA ALA A 66 12.16 -11.98 -5.24
C ALA A 66 13.41 -11.37 -5.89
N GLY A 67 13.92 -10.25 -5.36
CA GLY A 67 15.19 -9.63 -5.74
C GLY A 67 16.43 -10.32 -5.14
N SER A 68 16.27 -11.50 -4.52
CA SER A 68 17.37 -12.26 -3.88
C SER A 68 18.12 -11.49 -2.78
N ILE A 69 17.43 -10.60 -2.09
CA ILE A 69 17.98 -9.90 -0.92
C ILE A 69 18.16 -10.88 0.23
N ASP A 70 19.29 -10.75 0.92
CA ASP A 70 19.66 -11.63 2.02
C ASP A 70 18.65 -11.61 3.19
N ALA A 71 18.39 -12.77 3.78
CA ALA A 71 17.41 -12.90 4.86
C ALA A 71 17.80 -12.12 6.12
N ASP A 72 19.09 -12.10 6.48
CA ASP A 72 19.59 -11.35 7.64
C ASP A 72 19.43 -9.85 7.43
N TRP A 73 19.59 -9.38 6.17
CA TRP A 73 19.32 -8.00 5.82
C TRP A 73 17.83 -7.68 5.98
N LEU A 74 16.93 -8.56 5.53
CA LEU A 74 15.47 -8.38 5.69
C LEU A 74 15.06 -8.30 7.15
N ASP A 75 15.72 -9.03 8.04
CA ASP A 75 15.43 -8.99 9.48
C ASP A 75 15.82 -7.67 10.14
N GLY A 76 16.82 -6.99 9.59
CA GLY A 76 17.28 -5.68 10.06
C GLY A 76 16.41 -4.49 9.64
N LEU A 77 15.38 -4.68 8.81
CA LEU A 77 14.50 -3.59 8.35
C LEU A 77 13.74 -2.92 9.50
N ILE A 78 13.58 -1.61 9.40
CA ILE A 78 12.65 -0.87 10.26
C ILE A 78 11.22 -1.28 9.89
N ARG A 79 10.44 -1.73 10.89
CA ARG A 79 9.03 -2.11 10.71
C ARG A 79 8.13 -1.18 11.53
N VAL A 80 7.20 -0.51 10.85
CA VAL A 80 6.21 0.39 11.45
C VAL A 80 4.79 -0.13 11.21
N ASP A 81 3.82 0.27 12.03
CA ASP A 81 2.49 -0.34 12.06
C ASP A 81 1.71 -0.24 10.74
N ASN A 82 1.96 0.79 9.93
CA ASN A 82 1.25 0.99 8.67
C ASN A 82 2.08 1.79 7.66
N VAL A 83 1.65 1.75 6.38
CA VAL A 83 2.37 2.38 5.28
C VAL A 83 2.40 3.92 5.34
N ASN A 84 1.46 4.57 6.01
CA ASN A 84 1.49 6.03 6.18
C ASN A 84 2.63 6.45 7.12
N LEU A 85 2.93 5.65 8.14
CA LEU A 85 4.07 5.89 9.01
C LEU A 85 5.40 5.74 8.25
N VAL A 86 5.51 4.82 7.29
CA VAL A 86 6.69 4.73 6.43
C VAL A 86 6.95 6.06 5.73
N THR A 87 5.90 6.64 5.11
CA THR A 87 6.01 7.96 4.47
C THR A 87 6.52 9.04 5.43
N GLY A 88 5.98 9.07 6.65
CA GLY A 88 6.43 10.02 7.68
C GLY A 88 7.88 9.83 8.12
N TRP A 89 8.31 8.58 8.27
CA TRP A 89 9.68 8.25 8.70
C TRP A 89 10.73 8.66 7.65
N VAL A 90 10.44 8.42 6.37
CA VAL A 90 11.32 8.86 5.29
C VAL A 90 11.31 10.39 5.16
N ALA A 91 10.12 11.02 5.22
CA ALA A 91 9.98 12.47 5.13
C ALA A 91 10.76 13.23 6.21
N THR A 92 10.89 12.64 7.40
CA THR A 92 11.57 13.26 8.56
C THR A 92 13.02 12.80 8.72
N GLY A 93 13.53 11.96 7.80
CA GLY A 93 14.90 11.45 7.85
C GLY A 93 15.16 10.38 8.93
N GLN A 94 14.11 9.84 9.55
CA GLN A 94 14.21 8.70 10.48
C GLN A 94 14.53 7.40 9.75
N ALA A 95 14.20 7.32 8.47
CA ALA A 95 14.65 6.30 7.53
C ALA A 95 15.16 6.98 6.26
N ARG A 96 16.19 6.42 5.61
CA ARG A 96 16.70 6.96 4.36
C ARG A 96 15.87 6.57 3.16
N ALA A 97 15.29 5.38 3.20
CA ALA A 97 14.43 4.86 2.14
C ALA A 97 13.24 4.11 2.74
N GLY A 98 12.17 3.94 1.95
CA GLY A 98 11.02 3.16 2.41
C GLY A 98 10.07 2.77 1.30
N PHE A 99 9.31 1.70 1.55
CA PHE A 99 8.28 1.23 0.64
C PHE A 99 6.96 1.93 0.96
N VAL A 100 6.55 2.85 0.10
CA VAL A 100 5.42 3.77 0.31
C VAL A 100 4.22 3.41 -0.56
N ALA A 101 3.01 3.78 -0.10
CA ALA A 101 1.81 3.71 -0.90
C ALA A 101 1.67 4.96 -1.77
N ARG A 102 1.30 4.79 -3.05
CA ARG A 102 1.07 5.93 -3.95
C ARG A 102 -0.01 6.87 -3.43
N SER A 103 -1.07 6.32 -2.86
CA SER A 103 -2.15 7.11 -2.25
C SER A 103 -1.69 7.93 -1.05
N ALA A 104 -0.79 7.39 -0.22
CA ALA A 104 -0.21 8.12 0.91
C ALA A 104 0.67 9.28 0.43
N MET A 105 1.51 9.05 -0.59
CA MET A 105 2.37 10.07 -1.18
C MET A 105 1.56 11.22 -1.81
N ILE A 106 0.52 10.89 -2.60
CA ILE A 106 -0.38 11.90 -3.19
C ILE A 106 -1.07 12.72 -2.10
N THR A 107 -1.54 12.07 -1.04
CA THR A 107 -2.22 12.73 0.07
C THR A 107 -1.27 13.67 0.83
N ALA A 108 -0.08 13.20 1.20
CA ALA A 108 0.91 13.99 1.90
C ALA A 108 1.40 15.19 1.05
N LYS A 109 1.58 15.00 -0.26
CA LYS A 109 1.92 16.11 -1.19
C LYS A 109 0.81 17.15 -1.25
N ARG A 110 -0.45 16.75 -1.36
CA ARG A 110 -1.60 17.68 -1.38
C ARG A 110 -1.72 18.48 -0.09
N ARG A 111 -1.30 17.92 1.04
CA ARG A 111 -1.29 18.60 2.35
C ARG A 111 -0.07 19.47 2.56
N GLY A 112 0.91 19.43 1.65
CA GLY A 112 2.19 20.14 1.81
C GLY A 112 3.08 19.54 2.91
N GLU A 113 2.83 18.30 3.33
CA GLU A 113 3.60 17.60 4.35
C GLU A 113 4.94 17.08 3.82
N ILE A 114 5.00 16.82 2.50
CA ILE A 114 6.21 16.36 1.81
C ILE A 114 6.37 17.06 0.47
N LEU A 115 7.62 17.30 0.12
CA LEU A 115 8.04 17.70 -1.23
C LEU A 115 8.87 16.54 -1.80
N PHE A 116 8.48 15.99 -2.94
CA PHE A 116 9.27 14.99 -3.64
C PHE A 116 9.26 15.25 -5.14
N GLY A 117 10.39 14.95 -5.79
CA GLY A 117 10.50 14.89 -7.24
C GLY A 117 9.89 13.60 -7.81
N THR A 118 9.65 13.58 -9.10
CA THR A 118 9.20 12.35 -9.78
C THR A 118 10.26 11.26 -9.76
N ASP A 119 11.52 11.65 -9.66
CA ASP A 119 12.70 10.77 -9.76
C ASP A 119 13.10 10.17 -8.40
N ASP A 120 12.57 10.70 -7.31
CA ASP A 120 12.80 10.20 -5.95
C ASP A 120 12.07 8.89 -5.66
N ILE A 121 11.14 8.46 -6.54
CA ILE A 121 10.30 7.28 -6.33
C ILE A 121 10.32 6.39 -7.57
N VAL A 122 10.64 5.12 -7.34
CA VAL A 122 10.41 4.06 -8.34
C VAL A 122 9.12 3.33 -8.03
N TRP A 123 8.10 3.50 -8.89
CA TRP A 123 6.84 2.77 -8.77
C TRP A 123 7.03 1.33 -9.23
N LEU A 124 6.78 0.39 -8.32
CA LEU A 124 7.01 -1.03 -8.54
C LEU A 124 5.86 -1.62 -9.35
N LYS A 125 6.16 -2.22 -10.50
CA LYS A 125 5.15 -2.84 -11.37
C LYS A 125 4.86 -4.29 -10.99
N ALA A 126 5.83 -4.98 -10.42
CA ALA A 126 5.76 -6.39 -10.06
C ALA A 126 5.77 -6.55 -8.54
N HIS A 127 4.60 -6.47 -7.92
CA HIS A 127 4.37 -6.82 -6.52
C HIS A 127 3.04 -7.57 -6.38
N PRO A 128 2.85 -8.37 -5.32
CA PRO A 128 1.57 -9.00 -5.05
C PRO A 128 0.42 -7.97 -5.03
N PRO A 129 -0.79 -8.32 -5.49
CA PRO A 129 -1.92 -7.39 -5.46
C PRO A 129 -2.24 -6.92 -4.04
N ILE A 130 -2.24 -5.60 -3.83
CA ILE A 130 -2.58 -5.00 -2.53
C ILE A 130 -4.07 -4.62 -2.57
N ALA A 131 -4.92 -5.63 -2.37
CA ALA A 131 -6.36 -5.49 -2.50
C ALA A 131 -6.96 -4.62 -1.40
N GLN A 132 -7.70 -3.59 -1.81
CA GLN A 132 -8.56 -2.80 -0.94
C GLN A 132 -9.97 -3.38 -1.04
N ALA A 133 -10.42 -4.03 0.02
CA ALA A 133 -11.70 -4.71 0.04
C ALA A 133 -12.68 -4.05 1.03
N MET A 134 -13.97 -4.16 0.70
CA MET A 134 -15.05 -3.80 1.59
C MET A 134 -15.91 -5.02 1.90
N ALA A 135 -16.66 -4.95 3.01
CA ALA A 135 -17.70 -5.91 3.34
C ALA A 135 -18.88 -5.19 4.00
N VAL A 136 -20.10 -5.67 3.78
CA VAL A 136 -21.27 -5.25 4.56
C VAL A 136 -21.30 -6.10 5.83
N ILE A 137 -21.18 -5.48 7.00
CA ILE A 137 -21.24 -6.21 8.28
C ILE A 137 -22.65 -6.72 8.55
N THR A 138 -22.79 -7.87 9.19
CA THR A 138 -24.07 -8.57 9.41
C THR A 138 -25.10 -7.68 10.10
N ARG A 139 -24.71 -6.89 11.12
CA ARG A 139 -25.60 -5.96 11.81
C ARG A 139 -26.13 -4.80 10.94
N ALA A 140 -25.58 -4.60 9.76
CA ALA A 140 -25.99 -3.58 8.79
C ALA A 140 -26.62 -4.19 7.53
N ALA A 141 -26.98 -5.48 7.56
CA ALA A 141 -27.56 -6.19 6.41
C ALA A 141 -28.79 -5.48 5.84
N ASP A 142 -29.68 -5.01 6.72
CA ASP A 142 -30.93 -4.33 6.35
C ASP A 142 -30.80 -2.79 6.30
N ASN A 143 -29.57 -2.26 6.43
CA ASN A 143 -29.35 -0.83 6.36
C ASN A 143 -29.21 -0.36 4.91
N PRO A 144 -30.17 0.45 4.40
CA PRO A 144 -30.15 0.91 3.00
C PRO A 144 -28.92 1.80 2.69
N ALA A 145 -28.38 2.51 3.68
CA ALA A 145 -27.17 3.29 3.50
C ALA A 145 -25.93 2.40 3.29
N ALA A 146 -25.82 1.26 4.00
CA ALA A 146 -24.74 0.31 3.79
C ALA A 146 -24.80 -0.29 2.37
N ALA A 147 -25.99 -0.70 1.95
CA ALA A 147 -26.21 -1.20 0.60
C ALA A 147 -25.92 -0.15 -0.50
N PHE A 148 -26.30 1.13 -0.24
CA PHE A 148 -26.00 2.24 -1.13
C PHE A 148 -24.47 2.43 -1.29
N TRP A 149 -23.73 2.57 -0.18
CA TRP A 149 -22.28 2.76 -0.23
C TRP A 149 -21.55 1.59 -0.87
N ALA A 150 -22.00 0.36 -0.57
CA ALA A 150 -21.44 -0.84 -1.19
C ALA A 150 -21.56 -0.82 -2.73
N ARG A 151 -22.65 -0.28 -3.26
CA ARG A 151 -22.82 -0.09 -4.72
C ARG A 151 -21.98 1.06 -5.26
N GLN A 152 -21.90 2.20 -4.53
CA GLN A 152 -21.19 3.39 -4.99
C GLN A 152 -19.71 3.15 -5.24
N LEU A 153 -19.03 2.33 -4.41
CA LEU A 153 -17.60 2.01 -4.57
C LEU A 153 -17.26 1.36 -5.95
N GLY A 154 -18.23 0.76 -6.61
CA GLY A 154 -18.08 0.20 -7.96
C GLY A 154 -18.50 1.13 -9.10
N THR A 155 -18.93 2.39 -8.83
CA THR A 155 -19.39 3.31 -9.86
C THR A 155 -18.23 4.09 -10.49
N GLY A 156 -18.39 4.49 -11.77
CA GLY A 156 -17.39 5.26 -12.51
C GLY A 156 -16.91 6.53 -11.79
N PRO A 157 -17.79 7.38 -11.21
CA PRO A 157 -17.35 8.56 -10.47
C PRO A 157 -16.42 8.25 -9.28
N ILE A 158 -16.71 7.18 -8.51
CA ILE A 158 -15.87 6.78 -7.38
C ILE A 158 -14.58 6.11 -7.88
N GLN A 159 -14.64 5.31 -8.93
CA GLN A 159 -13.45 4.71 -9.55
C GLN A 159 -12.48 5.78 -10.03
N SER A 160 -12.97 6.80 -10.76
CA SER A 160 -12.13 7.94 -11.21
C SER A 160 -11.51 8.72 -10.04
N LEU A 161 -12.23 8.83 -8.91
CA LEU A 161 -11.69 9.42 -7.69
C LEU A 161 -10.54 8.57 -7.12
N LEU A 162 -10.72 7.26 -7.04
CA LEU A 162 -9.72 6.32 -6.54
C LEU A 162 -8.46 6.33 -7.42
N GLU A 163 -8.61 6.34 -8.75
CA GLU A 163 -7.49 6.43 -9.70
C GLU A 163 -6.70 7.73 -9.49
N ARG A 164 -7.40 8.87 -9.38
CA ARG A 164 -6.78 10.16 -9.08
C ARG A 164 -6.04 10.17 -7.74
N ASP A 165 -6.50 9.38 -6.79
CA ASP A 165 -5.91 9.26 -5.47
C ASP A 165 -4.87 8.13 -5.37
N GLY A 166 -4.44 7.56 -6.52
CA GLY A 166 -3.29 6.65 -6.61
C GLY A 166 -3.62 5.18 -6.41
N TYR A 167 -4.86 4.79 -6.66
CA TYR A 167 -5.25 3.39 -6.73
C TYR A 167 -5.45 2.93 -8.17
N ARG A 168 -5.33 1.63 -8.41
CA ARG A 168 -5.80 0.99 -9.64
C ARG A 168 -7.18 0.37 -9.42
N ILE A 169 -8.01 0.39 -10.44
CA ILE A 169 -9.30 -0.31 -10.39
C ILE A 169 -9.09 -1.75 -10.85
N PRO A 170 -9.60 -2.76 -10.08
CA PRO A 170 -9.57 -4.14 -10.52
C PRO A 170 -10.28 -4.30 -11.86
N GLN A 171 -9.67 -5.02 -12.80
CA GLN A 171 -10.41 -5.47 -13.97
C GLN A 171 -11.42 -6.53 -13.49
N VAL A 172 -12.69 -6.29 -13.78
CA VAL A 172 -13.72 -7.31 -13.56
C VAL A 172 -13.56 -8.30 -14.69
N ASP A 173 -13.09 -9.52 -14.39
CA ASP A 173 -13.17 -10.62 -15.35
C ASP A 173 -14.64 -10.79 -15.73
N GLN A 174 -14.95 -10.53 -17.00
CA GLN A 174 -16.29 -10.69 -17.60
C GLN A 174 -16.61 -12.17 -17.76
#